data_d966815ffaca3817d6c66fd13cecd3de
#
_entry.id   d966815ffaca3817d6c66fd13cecd3de
#
_cell.length_a   1.000
_cell.length_b   1.000
_cell.length_c   1.000
_cell.angle_alpha   90.00
_cell.angle_beta   90.00
_cell.angle_gamma   90.00
#
_symmetry.space_group_name_H-M   'P 1'
#
loop_
_entity.id
_entity.type
_entity.pdbx_description
1 polymer ?
#
loop_
_entity_poly.entity_id
_entity_poly.type
_entity_poly.pdbx_seq_one_letter_code
_entity_poly.pdbx_strand_id
1 'polypeptide(L)'
;MASSDAISPSSLAHAAPRGHRAAVVASFLGWTLDAFDFFLVVFSLTAIAKEFHKTDSEIALTNTVTLAFRPIGAFIFGLMADRYGRKLPLMIDLVFFSIVEVLTGFAPNYTTFFILRALFGIGMGGEWGVGASLAMEKAPKGRRGVLSGLLQEGYATGYLLAAICYFFVFPRWGWRPMFFIGGLPALLAIFVRFRVEESEVWQRTKHKDWSSLGRGITSHWKLFLYLTLLMAGMNFVSHGTQDMYPTFLQRDWGFSPQKRAALTAFSMVGAIIGGVTFGYLSDRIGRRRSIVIALVLAILMIPLWAFSPSLTGLVIGAFAMQFMVQGAWGVIPAHITELSPDSVRGFLPGFAYQCGVLIASSVAYLEAIFAARTSYAQSMAIVAVTVFSAAAIIAWAGRERHAVEFG
;
A
#
# COMPACT_ATOMS: atom_id res chain seq x y z
N MET A 1 54.05 24.29 20.32
CA MET A 1 53.26 23.14 20.75
C MET A 1 51.81 23.44 20.39
N ALA A 2 51.34 22.98 19.25
CA ALA A 2 49.93 23.07 18.84
C ALA A 2 49.37 21.67 18.91
N SER A 3 48.42 21.44 19.81
CA SER A 3 47.70 20.18 19.97
C SER A 3 46.73 19.99 18.78
N SER A 4 47.03 19.04 17.95
CA SER A 4 46.10 18.54 16.93
C SER A 4 45.05 17.69 17.63
N ASP A 5 43.88 18.26 17.93
CA ASP A 5 42.71 17.47 18.29
C ASP A 5 42.29 16.67 17.08
N ALA A 6 42.76 15.44 17.01
CA ALA A 6 42.28 14.44 16.09
C ALA A 6 40.84 14.07 16.46
N ILE A 7 39.88 14.58 15.71
CA ILE A 7 38.48 14.17 15.82
C ILE A 7 38.42 12.67 15.58
N SER A 8 38.04 11.93 16.60
CA SER A 8 37.88 10.47 16.58
C SER A 8 36.87 10.06 15.49
N PRO A 9 37.16 9.08 14.62
CA PRO A 9 36.26 8.60 13.58
C PRO A 9 34.95 8.00 14.11
N SER A 10 34.85 7.73 15.40
CA SER A 10 33.65 7.15 16.03
C SER A 10 32.53 8.17 16.31
N SER A 11 32.77 9.48 16.20
CA SER A 11 31.73 10.51 16.43
C SER A 11 30.93 10.87 15.18
N LEU A 12 31.25 10.32 14.01
CA LEU A 12 30.43 10.38 12.81
C LEU A 12 29.35 9.29 12.78
N ALA A 13 28.94 8.77 13.96
CA ALA A 13 27.82 7.87 14.08
C ALA A 13 26.54 8.56 13.60
N HIS A 14 26.25 8.38 12.32
CA HIS A 14 24.93 8.35 11.67
C HIS A 14 23.86 9.27 12.30
N ALA A 15 24.09 10.57 12.34
CA ALA A 15 23.01 11.51 12.62
C ALA A 15 21.90 11.29 11.56
N ALA A 16 20.71 10.92 12.00
CA ALA A 16 19.57 10.74 11.10
C ALA A 16 19.36 12.03 10.30
N PRO A 17 19.11 11.97 8.98
CA PRO A 17 18.86 13.14 8.17
C PRO A 17 17.79 14.04 8.80
N ARG A 18 18.00 15.34 8.77
CA ARG A 18 17.04 16.30 9.33
C ARG A 18 15.68 16.10 8.65
N GLY A 19 14.61 16.16 9.42
CA GLY A 19 13.24 16.03 8.90
C GLY A 19 12.78 14.62 8.54
N HIS A 20 13.57 13.54 8.75
CA HIS A 20 13.17 12.17 8.41
C HIS A 20 11.86 11.75 9.10
N ARG A 21 11.66 12.13 10.38
CA ARG A 21 10.43 11.80 11.12
C ARG A 21 9.20 12.44 10.47
N ALA A 22 9.29 13.71 10.09
CA ALA A 22 8.18 14.41 9.45
C ALA A 22 7.83 13.80 8.08
N ALA A 23 8.83 13.39 7.29
CA ALA A 23 8.60 12.72 6.00
C ALA A 23 7.92 11.36 6.18
N VAL A 24 8.40 10.52 7.11
CA VAL A 24 7.80 9.21 7.38
C VAL A 24 6.37 9.35 7.92
N VAL A 25 6.14 10.28 8.86
CA VAL A 25 4.79 10.55 9.41
C VAL A 25 3.86 11.06 8.31
N ALA A 26 4.31 11.98 7.47
CA ALA A 26 3.49 12.48 6.37
C ALA A 26 3.10 11.39 5.39
N SER A 27 4.04 10.52 5.00
CA SER A 27 3.79 9.42 4.07
C SER A 27 2.92 8.31 4.70
N PHE A 28 3.12 8.01 5.99
CA PHE A 28 2.24 7.10 6.72
C PHE A 28 0.81 7.62 6.81
N LEU A 29 0.64 8.89 7.18
CA LEU A 29 -0.69 9.51 7.29
C LEU A 29 -1.35 9.66 5.92
N GLY A 30 -0.59 10.00 4.86
CA GLY A 30 -1.10 10.05 3.50
C GLY A 30 -1.67 8.70 3.09
N TRP A 31 -0.88 7.64 3.20
CA TRP A 31 -1.31 6.28 2.90
C TRP A 31 -2.48 5.80 3.78
N THR A 32 -2.50 6.20 5.06
CA THR A 32 -3.60 5.90 5.98
C THR A 32 -4.90 6.56 5.54
N LEU A 33 -4.86 7.84 5.18
CA LEU A 33 -6.04 8.60 4.79
C LEU A 33 -6.55 8.19 3.40
N ASP A 34 -5.63 7.86 2.48
CA ASP A 34 -5.95 7.31 1.16
C ASP A 34 -6.69 5.96 1.27
N ALA A 35 -6.19 5.06 2.11
CA ALA A 35 -6.87 3.80 2.40
C ALA A 35 -8.21 4.02 3.13
N PHE A 36 -8.27 4.96 4.08
CA PHE A 36 -9.50 5.34 4.77
C PHE A 36 -10.59 5.71 3.77
N ASP A 37 -10.31 6.63 2.84
CA ASP A 37 -11.26 7.11 1.86
C ASP A 37 -11.72 6.01 0.89
N PHE A 38 -10.81 5.13 0.48
CA PHE A 38 -11.16 3.95 -0.33
C PHE A 38 -12.17 3.04 0.39
N PHE A 39 -11.95 2.78 1.67
CA PHE A 39 -12.83 1.88 2.44
C PHE A 39 -14.16 2.52 2.83
N LEU A 40 -14.32 3.84 2.79
CA LEU A 40 -15.63 4.47 2.99
C LEU A 40 -16.67 3.98 1.97
N VAL A 41 -16.29 3.83 0.70
CA VAL A 41 -17.17 3.24 -0.33
C VAL A 41 -17.49 1.80 -0.01
N VAL A 42 -16.48 1.01 0.39
CA VAL A 42 -16.64 -0.42 0.69
C VAL A 42 -17.66 -0.63 1.82
N PHE A 43 -17.55 0.13 2.91
CA PHE A 43 -18.49 0.04 4.03
C PHE A 43 -19.88 0.59 3.72
N SER A 44 -19.97 1.59 2.84
CA SER A 44 -21.24 2.27 2.51
C SER A 44 -21.91 1.75 1.26
N LEU A 45 -21.36 0.72 0.61
CA LEU A 45 -21.74 0.23 -0.71
C LEU A 45 -23.25 0.03 -0.88
N THR A 46 -23.88 -0.73 -0.01
CA THR A 46 -25.32 -1.05 -0.06
C THR A 46 -26.19 0.21 0.14
N ALA A 47 -25.75 1.15 0.99
CA ALA A 47 -26.51 2.38 1.23
C ALA A 47 -26.44 3.31 0.01
N ILE A 48 -25.28 3.42 -0.62
CA ILE A 48 -25.08 4.19 -1.86
C ILE A 48 -25.91 3.57 -2.99
N ALA A 49 -25.90 2.23 -3.12
CA ALA A 49 -26.69 1.49 -4.10
C ALA A 49 -28.19 1.79 -3.96
N LYS A 50 -28.69 1.74 -2.73
CA LYS A 50 -30.09 2.06 -2.42
C LYS A 50 -30.45 3.50 -2.80
N GLU A 51 -29.61 4.46 -2.47
CA GLU A 51 -29.88 5.90 -2.73
C GLU A 51 -29.89 6.23 -4.22
N PHE A 52 -28.97 5.67 -4.99
CA PHE A 52 -28.90 5.89 -6.44
C PHE A 52 -29.78 4.93 -7.26
N HIS A 53 -30.59 4.08 -6.62
CA HIS A 53 -31.40 3.04 -7.29
C HIS A 53 -30.55 2.15 -8.20
N LYS A 54 -29.39 1.72 -7.70
CA LYS A 54 -28.42 0.86 -8.39
C LYS A 54 -28.26 -0.46 -7.66
N THR A 55 -27.70 -1.44 -8.33
CA THR A 55 -27.31 -2.71 -7.73
C THR A 55 -25.98 -2.56 -6.97
N ASP A 56 -25.75 -3.43 -5.99
CA ASP A 56 -24.47 -3.51 -5.28
C ASP A 56 -23.31 -3.71 -6.24
N SER A 57 -23.50 -4.47 -7.32
CA SER A 57 -22.48 -4.69 -8.36
C SER A 57 -22.15 -3.43 -9.14
N GLU A 58 -23.11 -2.55 -9.43
CA GLU A 58 -22.84 -1.28 -10.10
C GLU A 58 -22.05 -0.34 -9.20
N ILE A 59 -22.30 -0.34 -7.90
CA ILE A 59 -21.48 0.45 -6.96
C ILE A 59 -20.10 -0.18 -6.78
N ALA A 60 -19.99 -1.51 -6.67
CA ALA A 60 -18.71 -2.20 -6.62
C ALA A 60 -17.84 -1.91 -7.86
N LEU A 61 -18.45 -1.71 -9.03
CA LEU A 61 -17.75 -1.28 -10.24
C LEU A 61 -17.01 0.06 -10.06
N THR A 62 -17.51 0.95 -9.21
CA THR A 62 -16.84 2.23 -8.91
C THR A 62 -15.49 2.02 -8.21
N ASN A 63 -15.36 0.99 -7.35
CA ASN A 63 -14.08 0.59 -6.76
C ASN A 63 -13.12 0.04 -7.83
N THR A 64 -13.63 -0.79 -8.75
CA THR A 64 -12.84 -1.29 -9.89
C THR A 64 -12.30 -0.13 -10.74
N VAL A 65 -13.15 0.86 -11.02
CA VAL A 65 -12.74 2.06 -11.75
C VAL A 65 -11.71 2.87 -10.98
N THR A 66 -11.89 3.05 -9.67
CA THR A 66 -10.88 3.69 -8.82
C THR A 66 -9.51 3.00 -8.98
N LEU A 67 -9.47 1.68 -8.86
CA LEU A 67 -8.24 0.90 -9.01
C LEU A 67 -7.65 0.97 -10.43
N ALA A 68 -8.50 0.97 -11.46
CA ALA A 68 -8.08 1.03 -12.86
C ALA A 68 -7.45 2.39 -13.24
N PHE A 69 -7.83 3.47 -12.58
CA PHE A 69 -7.29 4.81 -12.84
C PHE A 69 -6.03 5.14 -12.03
N ARG A 70 -5.66 4.33 -11.04
CA ARG A 70 -4.44 4.51 -10.24
C ARG A 70 -3.14 4.56 -11.06
N PRO A 71 -2.91 3.74 -12.11
CA PRO A 71 -1.72 3.86 -12.93
C PRO A 71 -1.56 5.24 -13.60
N ILE A 72 -2.67 5.90 -13.96
CA ILE A 72 -2.64 7.25 -14.53
C ILE A 72 -2.09 8.24 -13.50
N GLY A 73 -2.58 8.17 -12.27
CA GLY A 73 -2.09 9.01 -11.17
C GLY A 73 -0.61 8.77 -10.87
N ALA A 74 -0.21 7.50 -10.74
CA ALA A 74 1.20 7.15 -10.53
C ALA A 74 2.11 7.67 -11.66
N PHE A 75 1.64 7.64 -12.90
CA PHE A 75 2.36 8.20 -14.03
C PHE A 75 2.52 9.71 -13.89
N ILE A 76 1.43 10.44 -13.66
CA ILE A 76 1.44 11.91 -13.57
C ILE A 76 2.27 12.37 -12.37
N PHE A 77 1.90 11.96 -11.16
CA PHE A 77 2.53 12.43 -9.92
C PHE A 77 3.95 11.90 -9.75
N GLY A 78 4.24 10.68 -10.22
CA GLY A 78 5.58 10.12 -10.22
C GLY A 78 6.55 10.89 -11.11
N LEU A 79 6.15 11.25 -12.33
CA LEU A 79 6.96 12.12 -13.21
C LEU A 79 7.13 13.53 -12.63
N MET A 80 6.06 14.08 -12.06
CA MET A 80 6.14 15.37 -11.35
C MET A 80 7.11 15.29 -10.17
N ALA A 81 7.12 14.18 -9.43
CA ALA A 81 8.02 13.99 -8.30
C ALA A 81 9.49 13.93 -8.71
N ASP A 82 9.81 13.34 -9.84
CA ASP A 82 11.18 13.35 -10.37
C ASP A 82 11.57 14.72 -10.95
N ARG A 83 10.63 15.47 -11.51
CA ARG A 83 10.89 16.76 -12.14
C ARG A 83 10.93 17.93 -11.16
N TYR A 84 9.96 18.00 -10.25
CA TYR A 84 9.71 19.17 -9.38
C TYR A 84 10.00 18.93 -7.89
N GLY A 85 10.43 17.73 -7.52
CA GLY A 85 10.64 17.32 -6.13
C GLY A 85 9.49 16.48 -5.58
N ARG A 86 9.73 15.81 -4.46
CA ARG A 86 8.74 14.89 -3.85
C ARG A 86 7.63 15.64 -3.13
N LYS A 87 8.00 16.74 -2.47
CA LYS A 87 7.11 17.51 -1.60
C LYS A 87 5.95 18.16 -2.35
N LEU A 88 6.23 18.84 -3.47
CA LEU A 88 5.21 19.59 -4.21
C LEU A 88 4.14 18.67 -4.81
N PRO A 89 4.47 17.59 -5.56
CA PRO A 89 3.46 16.67 -6.07
C PRO A 89 2.65 15.99 -4.98
N LEU A 90 3.27 15.60 -3.86
CA LEU A 90 2.56 15.03 -2.71
C LEU A 90 1.51 16.01 -2.16
N MET A 91 1.83 17.29 -2.04
CA MET A 91 0.87 18.31 -1.58
C MET A 91 -0.27 18.52 -2.57
N ILE A 92 0.04 18.61 -3.87
CA ILE A 92 -0.98 18.77 -4.93
C ILE A 92 -1.93 17.57 -4.92
N ASP A 93 -1.39 16.38 -4.80
CA ASP A 93 -2.13 15.13 -4.78
C ASP A 93 -3.06 15.05 -3.58
N LEU A 94 -2.55 15.29 -2.36
CA LEU A 94 -3.35 15.34 -1.13
C LEU A 94 -4.52 16.33 -1.23
N VAL A 95 -4.30 17.52 -1.78
CA VAL A 95 -5.37 18.51 -1.99
C VAL A 95 -6.34 18.05 -3.05
N PHE A 96 -5.84 17.49 -4.15
CA PHE A 96 -6.65 17.02 -5.27
C PHE A 96 -7.64 15.94 -4.83
N PHE A 97 -7.17 14.85 -4.24
CA PHE A 97 -8.07 13.77 -3.86
C PHE A 97 -9.00 14.15 -2.69
N SER A 98 -8.55 15.03 -1.77
CA SER A 98 -9.42 15.57 -0.72
C SER A 98 -10.59 16.36 -1.28
N ILE A 99 -10.36 17.19 -2.29
CA ILE A 99 -11.44 17.94 -2.97
C ILE A 99 -12.39 16.95 -3.66
N VAL A 100 -11.84 15.97 -4.37
CA VAL A 100 -12.65 14.95 -5.05
C VAL A 100 -13.49 14.16 -4.05
N GLU A 101 -12.94 13.83 -2.88
CA GLU A 101 -13.64 13.09 -1.83
C GLU A 101 -14.81 13.91 -1.25
N VAL A 102 -14.58 15.17 -0.92
CA VAL A 102 -15.65 16.07 -0.47
C VAL A 102 -16.74 16.22 -1.53
N LEU A 103 -16.35 16.41 -2.81
CA LEU A 103 -17.30 16.47 -3.93
C LEU A 103 -18.10 15.17 -4.09
N THR A 104 -17.50 14.02 -3.78
CA THR A 104 -18.18 12.72 -3.80
C THR A 104 -19.32 12.68 -2.78
N GLY A 105 -19.14 13.28 -1.59
CA GLY A 105 -20.21 13.44 -0.60
C GLY A 105 -21.39 14.28 -1.11
N PHE A 106 -21.18 15.17 -2.07
CA PHE A 106 -22.22 15.99 -2.72
C PHE A 106 -22.77 15.39 -4.03
N ALA A 107 -22.31 14.23 -4.48
CA ALA A 107 -22.72 13.65 -5.75
C ALA A 107 -24.26 13.53 -5.84
N PRO A 108 -24.90 14.16 -6.85
CA PRO A 108 -26.37 14.17 -6.97
C PRO A 108 -26.92 12.90 -7.63
N ASN A 109 -26.10 12.14 -8.32
CA ASN A 109 -26.46 10.94 -9.06
C ASN A 109 -25.27 9.98 -9.24
N TYR A 110 -25.58 8.77 -9.68
CA TYR A 110 -24.61 7.71 -9.88
C TYR A 110 -23.48 8.10 -10.88
N THR A 111 -23.83 8.76 -11.99
CA THR A 111 -22.83 9.14 -13.00
C THR A 111 -21.79 10.10 -12.44
N THR A 112 -22.20 11.11 -11.69
CA THR A 112 -21.30 12.04 -11.01
C THR A 112 -20.45 11.29 -9.98
N PHE A 113 -21.07 10.43 -9.17
CA PHE A 113 -20.35 9.59 -8.21
C PHE A 113 -19.29 8.74 -8.90
N PHE A 114 -19.63 8.06 -9.99
CA PHE A 114 -18.71 7.21 -10.77
C PHE A 114 -17.51 7.98 -11.32
N ILE A 115 -17.76 9.17 -11.90
CA ILE A 115 -16.68 10.04 -12.43
C ILE A 115 -15.76 10.49 -11.29
N LEU A 116 -16.32 10.87 -10.15
CA LEU A 116 -15.52 11.28 -9.00
C LEU A 116 -14.70 10.12 -8.44
N ARG A 117 -15.20 8.88 -8.46
CA ARG A 117 -14.41 7.68 -8.09
C ARG A 117 -13.25 7.42 -9.05
N ALA A 118 -13.42 7.67 -10.35
CA ALA A 118 -12.33 7.60 -11.32
C ALA A 118 -11.26 8.67 -11.03
N LEU A 119 -11.67 9.91 -10.75
CA LEU A 119 -10.76 11.00 -10.38
C LEU A 119 -10.04 10.73 -9.04
N PHE A 120 -10.76 10.20 -8.04
CA PHE A 120 -10.15 9.76 -6.79
C PHE A 120 -9.07 8.70 -7.04
N GLY A 121 -9.33 7.76 -7.95
CA GLY A 121 -8.32 6.76 -8.35
C GLY A 121 -7.03 7.38 -8.90
N ILE A 122 -7.12 8.49 -9.64
CA ILE A 122 -5.93 9.22 -10.10
C ILE A 122 -5.14 9.76 -8.91
N GLY A 123 -5.79 10.38 -7.92
CA GLY A 123 -5.13 10.84 -6.69
C GLY A 123 -4.49 9.66 -5.94
N MET A 124 -5.30 8.66 -5.59
CA MET A 124 -4.83 7.46 -4.89
C MET A 124 -3.62 6.78 -5.55
N GLY A 125 -3.50 6.90 -6.89
CA GLY A 125 -2.37 6.35 -7.63
C GLY A 125 -1.06 7.10 -7.41
N GLY A 126 -1.11 8.40 -7.18
CA GLY A 126 0.05 9.26 -7.00
C GLY A 126 0.66 9.21 -5.61
N GLU A 127 -0.17 9.12 -4.59
CA GLU A 127 0.20 9.29 -3.19
C GLU A 127 1.28 8.30 -2.74
N TRP A 128 1.01 7.00 -2.85
CA TRP A 128 1.89 5.97 -2.29
C TRP A 128 3.31 6.01 -2.86
N GLY A 129 3.46 6.17 -4.18
CA GLY A 129 4.76 6.16 -4.84
C GLY A 129 5.64 7.36 -4.45
N VAL A 130 5.05 8.54 -4.41
CA VAL A 130 5.73 9.78 -4.03
C VAL A 130 6.05 9.78 -2.53
N GLY A 131 5.09 9.36 -1.70
CA GLY A 131 5.25 9.24 -0.25
C GLY A 131 6.32 8.22 0.13
N ALA A 132 6.29 7.02 -0.44
CA ALA A 132 7.29 5.98 -0.20
C ALA A 132 8.69 6.44 -0.61
N SER A 133 8.83 7.09 -1.76
CA SER A 133 10.12 7.63 -2.22
C SER A 133 10.65 8.70 -1.25
N LEU A 134 9.81 9.65 -0.85
CA LEU A 134 10.17 10.70 0.11
C LEU A 134 10.59 10.11 1.46
N ALA A 135 9.80 9.19 2.01
CA ALA A 135 10.07 8.56 3.29
C ALA A 135 11.39 7.76 3.26
N MET A 136 11.61 6.96 2.22
CA MET A 136 12.80 6.11 2.11
C MET A 136 14.08 6.92 1.80
N GLU A 137 13.99 7.99 1.01
CA GLU A 137 15.11 8.90 0.75
C GLU A 137 15.56 9.64 2.02
N LYS A 138 14.63 10.00 2.89
CA LYS A 138 14.89 10.64 4.19
C LYS A 138 15.22 9.64 5.31
N ALA A 139 14.93 8.36 5.15
CA ALA A 139 15.15 7.34 6.18
C ALA A 139 16.63 7.02 6.38
N PRO A 140 17.11 6.90 7.64
CA PRO A 140 18.45 6.40 7.93
C PRO A 140 18.65 5.00 7.34
N LYS A 141 19.82 4.72 6.73
CA LYS A 141 20.14 3.47 6.04
C LYS A 141 19.80 2.21 6.84
N GLY A 142 20.24 2.16 8.10
CA GLY A 142 20.06 0.99 8.97
C GLY A 142 18.65 0.86 9.58
N ARG A 143 17.70 1.73 9.22
CA ARG A 143 16.31 1.72 9.72
C ARG A 143 15.28 1.84 8.60
N ARG A 144 15.69 1.78 7.34
CA ARG A 144 14.75 1.86 6.21
C ARG A 144 13.72 0.74 6.23
N GLY A 145 14.10 -0.46 6.61
CA GLY A 145 13.19 -1.58 6.68
C GLY A 145 12.10 -1.40 7.73
N VAL A 146 12.46 -1.04 8.96
CA VAL A 146 11.45 -0.81 10.00
C VAL A 146 10.54 0.37 9.67
N LEU A 147 11.08 1.45 9.06
CA LEU A 147 10.29 2.60 8.65
C LEU A 147 9.41 2.28 7.42
N SER A 148 9.88 1.40 6.54
CA SER A 148 9.12 0.82 5.43
C SER A 148 7.93 0.02 5.96
N GLY A 149 8.15 -0.86 6.94
CA GLY A 149 7.09 -1.60 7.60
C GLY A 149 6.05 -0.68 8.24
N LEU A 150 6.50 0.31 8.99
CA LEU A 150 5.60 1.29 9.61
C LEU A 150 4.77 2.04 8.54
N LEU A 151 5.40 2.49 7.46
CA LEU A 151 4.71 3.20 6.38
C LEU A 151 3.62 2.33 5.74
N GLN A 152 3.94 1.06 5.46
CA GLN A 152 3.03 0.16 4.79
C GLN A 152 1.78 -0.15 5.62
N GLU A 153 1.89 -0.14 6.95
CA GLU A 153 0.75 -0.38 7.84
C GLU A 153 -0.25 0.80 7.90
N GLY A 154 0.02 1.88 7.20
CA GLY A 154 -0.98 2.92 6.93
C GLY A 154 -2.26 2.35 6.31
N TYR A 155 -2.14 1.36 5.42
CA TYR A 155 -3.30 0.71 4.80
C TYR A 155 -4.23 0.01 5.80
N ALA A 156 -3.68 -0.82 6.68
CA ALA A 156 -4.45 -1.49 7.73
C ALA A 156 -5.03 -0.49 8.74
N THR A 157 -4.28 0.56 9.05
CA THR A 157 -4.73 1.65 9.93
C THR A 157 -5.90 2.42 9.30
N GLY A 158 -5.83 2.71 8.00
CA GLY A 158 -6.90 3.39 7.25
C GLY A 158 -8.19 2.56 7.22
N TYR A 159 -8.08 1.24 7.02
CA TYR A 159 -9.22 0.32 7.12
C TYR A 159 -9.89 0.41 8.49
N LEU A 160 -9.11 0.34 9.57
CA LEU A 160 -9.64 0.43 10.94
C LEU A 160 -10.31 1.77 11.21
N LEU A 161 -9.71 2.87 10.76
CA LEU A 161 -10.30 4.21 10.88
C LEU A 161 -11.61 4.34 10.10
N ALA A 162 -11.69 3.78 8.89
CA ALA A 162 -12.92 3.75 8.09
C ALA A 162 -14.02 2.93 8.78
N ALA A 163 -13.67 1.79 9.38
CA ALA A 163 -14.61 0.98 10.17
C ALA A 163 -15.13 1.74 11.39
N ILE A 164 -14.26 2.46 12.11
CA ILE A 164 -14.64 3.30 13.27
C ILE A 164 -15.54 4.46 12.81
N CYS A 165 -15.17 5.15 11.74
CA CYS A 165 -15.99 6.21 11.16
C CYS A 165 -17.37 5.69 10.74
N TYR A 166 -17.43 4.57 10.06
CA TYR A 166 -18.67 3.92 9.69
C TYR A 166 -19.52 3.58 10.91
N PHE A 167 -18.94 3.02 11.96
CA PHE A 167 -19.67 2.64 13.17
C PHE A 167 -20.32 3.82 13.89
N PHE A 168 -19.64 4.96 13.98
CA PHE A 168 -20.14 6.12 14.72
C PHE A 168 -20.95 7.10 13.87
N VAL A 169 -20.57 7.30 12.60
CA VAL A 169 -21.15 8.35 11.73
C VAL A 169 -22.32 7.81 10.93
N PHE A 170 -22.18 6.64 10.31
CA PHE A 170 -23.17 6.10 9.39
C PHE A 170 -24.55 5.91 9.99
N PRO A 171 -24.75 5.36 11.22
CA PRO A 171 -26.08 5.14 11.78
C PRO A 171 -26.88 6.41 12.08
N ARG A 172 -26.16 7.55 12.24
CA ARG A 172 -26.78 8.83 12.62
C ARG A 172 -26.99 9.75 11.43
N TRP A 173 -26.06 9.76 10.47
CA TRP A 173 -26.04 10.76 9.40
C TRP A 173 -25.89 10.15 7.99
N GLY A 174 -25.85 8.83 7.87
CA GLY A 174 -25.67 8.16 6.59
C GLY A 174 -24.24 8.24 6.03
N TRP A 175 -24.08 7.90 4.76
CA TRP A 175 -22.77 7.77 4.15
C TRP A 175 -22.13 9.10 3.72
N ARG A 176 -22.90 10.11 3.33
CA ARG A 176 -22.38 11.39 2.79
C ARG A 176 -21.44 12.13 3.74
N PRO A 177 -21.75 12.31 5.05
CA PRO A 177 -20.84 12.96 5.98
C PRO A 177 -19.50 12.23 6.15
N MET A 178 -19.45 10.93 5.92
CA MET A 178 -18.20 10.18 5.98
C MET A 178 -17.22 10.68 4.90
N PHE A 179 -17.71 10.99 3.70
CA PHE A 179 -16.91 11.55 2.60
C PHE A 179 -16.45 12.99 2.87
N PHE A 180 -17.19 13.76 3.68
CA PHE A 180 -16.71 15.08 4.13
C PHE A 180 -15.55 14.96 5.13
N ILE A 181 -15.56 13.92 5.97
CA ILE A 181 -14.43 13.58 6.82
C ILE A 181 -13.23 13.15 5.96
N GLY A 182 -13.47 12.50 4.81
CA GLY A 182 -12.48 12.19 3.78
C GLY A 182 -11.82 13.43 3.14
N GLY A 183 -12.26 14.64 3.43
CA GLY A 183 -11.53 15.87 3.11
C GLY A 183 -10.34 16.20 4.03
N LEU A 184 -10.16 15.47 5.14
CA LEU A 184 -9.08 15.73 6.11
C LEU A 184 -7.65 15.65 5.54
N PRO A 185 -7.35 14.85 4.50
CA PRO A 185 -6.01 14.85 3.90
C PRO A 185 -5.54 16.22 3.40
N ALA A 186 -6.46 17.15 3.09
CA ALA A 186 -6.08 18.53 2.77
C ALA A 186 -5.34 19.22 3.93
N LEU A 187 -5.67 18.90 5.19
CA LEU A 187 -4.95 19.40 6.37
C LEU A 187 -3.54 18.80 6.46
N LEU A 188 -3.37 17.56 6.01
CA LEU A 188 -2.05 16.92 5.92
C LEU A 188 -1.17 17.65 4.90
N ALA A 189 -1.72 18.16 3.80
CA ALA A 189 -0.97 18.99 2.85
C ALA A 189 -0.37 20.23 3.52
N ILE A 190 -1.10 20.85 4.46
CA ILE A 190 -0.61 21.97 5.28
C ILE A 190 0.55 21.52 6.16
N PHE A 191 0.44 20.36 6.83
CA PHE A 191 1.54 19.79 7.61
C PHE A 191 2.77 19.52 6.74
N VAL A 192 2.60 18.92 5.55
CA VAL A 192 3.67 18.69 4.58
C VAL A 192 4.34 20.01 4.18
N ARG A 193 3.55 21.06 3.94
CA ARG A 193 4.07 22.38 3.55
C ARG A 193 5.04 22.95 4.59
N PHE A 194 4.72 22.86 5.86
CA PHE A 194 5.46 23.53 6.92
C PHE A 194 6.50 22.65 7.63
N ARG A 195 6.31 21.34 7.67
CA ARG A 195 7.14 20.42 8.48
C ARG A 195 8.01 19.48 7.67
N VAL A 196 7.65 19.22 6.43
CA VAL A 196 8.42 18.29 5.58
C VAL A 196 9.40 19.08 4.73
N GLU A 197 10.66 18.69 4.81
CA GLU A 197 11.72 19.19 3.93
C GLU A 197 11.78 18.35 2.65
N GLU A 198 12.19 18.99 1.54
CA GLU A 198 12.42 18.29 0.29
C GLU A 198 13.54 17.25 0.40
N SER A 199 13.51 16.22 -0.45
CA SER A 199 14.54 15.20 -0.53
C SER A 199 15.89 15.81 -0.91
N GLU A 200 16.91 15.56 -0.09
CA GLU A 200 18.30 15.96 -0.39
C GLU A 200 18.85 15.22 -1.60
N VAL A 201 18.44 13.96 -1.78
CA VAL A 201 18.81 13.14 -2.93
C VAL A 201 18.30 13.79 -4.22
N TRP A 202 17.02 14.21 -4.21
CA TRP A 202 16.45 14.91 -5.36
C TRP A 202 17.15 16.26 -5.60
N GLN A 203 17.47 17.02 -4.55
CA GLN A 203 18.14 18.32 -4.69
C GLN A 203 19.51 18.21 -5.37
N ARG A 204 20.25 17.12 -5.11
CA ARG A 204 21.54 16.83 -5.76
C ARG A 204 21.39 16.44 -7.23
N THR A 205 20.26 15.85 -7.60
CA THR A 205 20.01 15.30 -8.95
C THR A 205 18.98 16.08 -9.77
N LYS A 206 18.60 17.28 -9.33
CA LYS A 206 17.42 18.03 -9.80
C LYS A 206 17.47 18.57 -11.26
N HIS A 207 18.60 18.56 -11.92
CA HIS A 207 18.74 19.10 -13.29
C HIS A 207 18.28 18.07 -14.33
N LYS A 208 16.97 17.80 -14.38
CA LYS A 208 16.37 16.86 -15.35
C LYS A 208 15.36 17.57 -16.21
N ASP A 209 15.59 17.56 -17.51
CA ASP A 209 14.57 17.87 -18.49
C ASP A 209 13.69 16.65 -18.78
N TRP A 210 12.56 16.85 -19.43
CA TRP A 210 11.64 15.77 -19.76
C TRP A 210 12.28 14.70 -20.66
N SER A 211 13.22 15.08 -21.52
CA SER A 211 13.92 14.14 -22.39
C SER A 211 14.88 13.24 -21.62
N SER A 212 15.55 13.75 -20.59
CA SER A 212 16.42 12.96 -19.71
C SER A 212 15.63 11.99 -18.84
N LEU A 213 14.44 12.40 -18.35
CA LEU A 213 13.52 11.51 -17.63
C LEU A 213 13.01 10.38 -18.54
N GLY A 214 12.57 10.70 -19.74
CA GLY A 214 12.15 9.70 -20.72
C GLY A 214 13.24 8.69 -21.05
N ARG A 215 14.49 9.16 -21.27
CA ARG A 215 15.65 8.27 -21.44
C ARG A 215 15.94 7.43 -20.20
N GLY A 216 15.81 8.01 -19.00
CA GLY A 216 15.97 7.30 -17.74
C GLY A 216 14.99 6.14 -17.60
N ILE A 217 13.72 6.36 -17.94
CA ILE A 217 12.67 5.33 -17.88
C ILE A 217 12.97 4.23 -18.92
N THR A 218 13.22 4.62 -20.19
CA THR A 218 13.43 3.64 -21.27
C THR A 218 14.72 2.83 -21.09
N SER A 219 15.78 3.42 -20.54
CA SER A 219 17.04 2.71 -20.25
C SER A 219 16.90 1.67 -19.13
N HIS A 220 15.91 1.83 -18.23
CA HIS A 220 15.68 0.93 -17.11
C HIS A 220 14.43 0.03 -17.29
N TRP A 221 14.00 -0.22 -18.53
CA TRP A 221 12.78 -1.01 -18.80
C TRP A 221 12.81 -2.43 -18.22
N LYS A 222 13.99 -3.07 -18.15
CA LYS A 222 14.14 -4.40 -17.53
C LYS A 222 13.87 -4.36 -16.02
N LEU A 223 14.34 -3.29 -15.36
CA LEU A 223 14.05 -3.08 -13.94
C LEU A 223 12.56 -2.77 -13.74
N PHE A 224 11.97 -1.93 -14.59
CA PHE A 224 10.54 -1.65 -14.55
C PHE A 224 9.71 -2.93 -14.68
N LEU A 225 10.04 -3.79 -15.65
CA LEU A 225 9.36 -5.08 -15.82
C LEU A 225 9.50 -5.97 -14.59
N TYR A 226 10.73 -6.08 -14.04
CA TYR A 226 10.96 -6.83 -12.81
C TYR A 226 10.13 -6.30 -11.63
N LEU A 227 10.16 -4.97 -11.40
CA LEU A 227 9.38 -4.35 -10.32
C LEU A 227 7.88 -4.54 -10.53
N THR A 228 7.38 -4.42 -11.76
CA THR A 228 5.96 -4.66 -12.08
C THR A 228 5.57 -6.12 -11.79
N LEU A 229 6.39 -7.09 -12.17
CA LEU A 229 6.15 -8.51 -11.87
C LEU A 229 6.19 -8.80 -10.37
N LEU A 230 7.16 -8.22 -9.65
CA LEU A 230 7.24 -8.34 -8.19
C LEU A 230 5.98 -7.76 -7.54
N MET A 231 5.57 -6.56 -7.98
CA MET A 231 4.39 -5.90 -7.43
C MET A 231 3.09 -6.62 -7.79
N ALA A 232 2.98 -7.18 -9.00
CA ALA A 232 1.87 -8.05 -9.36
C ALA A 232 1.81 -9.28 -8.43
N GLY A 233 2.93 -9.97 -8.25
CA GLY A 233 3.02 -11.10 -7.33
C GLY A 233 2.62 -10.72 -5.91
N MET A 234 3.12 -9.61 -5.37
CA MET A 234 2.76 -9.13 -4.04
C MET A 234 1.28 -8.74 -3.91
N ASN A 235 0.69 -8.12 -4.92
CA ASN A 235 -0.74 -7.82 -4.93
C ASN A 235 -1.58 -9.09 -5.00
N PHE A 236 -1.20 -10.07 -5.82
CA PHE A 236 -1.85 -11.40 -5.82
C PHE A 236 -1.78 -12.07 -4.44
N VAL A 237 -0.64 -11.97 -3.75
CA VAL A 237 -0.46 -12.48 -2.37
C VAL A 237 -1.44 -11.83 -1.39
N SER A 238 -1.59 -10.50 -1.44
CA SER A 238 -2.48 -9.76 -0.55
C SER A 238 -3.95 -10.03 -0.86
N HIS A 239 -4.37 -9.75 -2.09
CA HIS A 239 -5.75 -9.91 -2.52
C HIS A 239 -6.21 -11.38 -2.47
N GLY A 240 -5.37 -12.33 -2.85
CA GLY A 240 -5.65 -13.77 -2.77
C GLY A 240 -5.81 -14.32 -1.35
N THR A 241 -5.49 -13.53 -0.31
CA THR A 241 -5.72 -13.93 1.08
C THR A 241 -6.77 -13.10 1.81
N GLN A 242 -7.20 -11.98 1.22
CA GLN A 242 -8.08 -11.03 1.88
C GLN A 242 -9.47 -10.94 1.23
N ASP A 243 -9.54 -10.94 -0.11
CA ASP A 243 -10.78 -10.58 -0.82
C ASP A 243 -11.89 -11.62 -0.62
N MET A 244 -11.57 -12.90 -0.77
CA MET A 244 -12.55 -13.99 -0.63
C MET A 244 -12.61 -14.58 0.77
N TYR A 245 -11.73 -14.19 1.68
CA TYR A 245 -11.70 -14.74 3.04
C TYR A 245 -13.00 -14.49 3.83
N PRO A 246 -13.62 -13.31 3.80
CA PRO A 246 -14.93 -13.09 4.43
C PRO A 246 -16.04 -13.99 3.83
N THR A 247 -15.98 -14.28 2.53
CA THR A 247 -16.93 -15.18 1.86
C THR A 247 -16.71 -16.63 2.29
N PHE A 248 -15.48 -17.08 2.39
CA PHE A 248 -15.13 -18.38 2.97
C PHE A 248 -15.65 -18.54 4.39
N LEU A 249 -15.45 -17.55 5.26
CA LEU A 249 -15.97 -17.57 6.63
C LEU A 249 -17.51 -17.64 6.67
N GLN A 250 -18.17 -17.06 5.70
CA GLN A 250 -19.63 -17.15 5.58
C GLN A 250 -20.09 -18.50 5.05
N ARG A 251 -19.48 -18.97 3.97
CA ARG A 251 -19.97 -20.15 3.23
C ARG A 251 -19.55 -21.46 3.87
N ASP A 252 -18.29 -21.56 4.25
CA ASP A 252 -17.72 -22.81 4.77
C ASP A 252 -17.87 -22.91 6.31
N TRP A 253 -17.91 -21.77 7.02
CA TRP A 253 -18.05 -21.73 8.49
C TRP A 253 -19.41 -21.24 9.01
N GLY A 254 -20.27 -20.70 8.15
CA GLY A 254 -21.58 -20.18 8.55
C GLY A 254 -21.53 -18.98 9.50
N PHE A 255 -20.44 -18.19 9.49
CA PHE A 255 -20.27 -17.06 10.39
C PHE A 255 -21.21 -15.91 10.09
N SER A 256 -21.77 -15.33 11.15
CA SER A 256 -22.52 -14.07 11.04
C SER A 256 -21.63 -12.92 10.57
N PRO A 257 -22.21 -11.84 10.02
CA PRO A 257 -21.44 -10.65 9.62
C PRO A 257 -20.53 -10.10 10.73
N GLN A 258 -21.01 -10.10 11.99
CA GLN A 258 -20.27 -9.61 13.15
C GLN A 258 -19.05 -10.49 13.45
N LYS A 259 -19.20 -11.82 13.42
CA LYS A 259 -18.07 -12.74 13.64
C LYS A 259 -17.02 -12.63 12.54
N ARG A 260 -17.44 -12.48 11.29
CA ARG A 260 -16.53 -12.26 10.14
C ARG A 260 -15.72 -10.99 10.32
N ALA A 261 -16.42 -9.88 10.62
CA ALA A 261 -15.77 -8.58 10.83
C ALA A 261 -14.78 -8.63 12.00
N ALA A 262 -15.15 -9.25 13.13
CA ALA A 262 -14.27 -9.38 14.29
C ALA A 262 -13.00 -10.19 13.97
N LEU A 263 -13.13 -11.32 13.27
CA LEU A 263 -11.99 -12.16 12.91
C LEU A 263 -11.07 -11.45 11.91
N THR A 264 -11.65 -10.80 10.91
CA THR A 264 -10.89 -10.02 9.92
C THR A 264 -10.16 -8.85 10.60
N ALA A 265 -10.83 -8.11 11.48
CA ALA A 265 -10.19 -7.02 12.23
C ALA A 265 -9.04 -7.53 13.13
N PHE A 266 -9.22 -8.70 13.78
CA PHE A 266 -8.16 -9.32 14.57
C PHE A 266 -6.96 -9.72 13.69
N SER A 267 -7.20 -10.25 12.49
CA SER A 267 -6.11 -10.59 11.57
C SER A 267 -5.31 -9.36 11.11
N MET A 268 -5.94 -8.18 11.03
CA MET A 268 -5.24 -6.92 10.73
C MET A 268 -4.28 -6.49 11.84
N VAL A 269 -4.52 -6.88 13.08
CA VAL A 269 -3.52 -6.69 14.15
C VAL A 269 -2.27 -7.52 13.85
N GLY A 270 -2.45 -8.76 13.37
CA GLY A 270 -1.34 -9.58 12.86
C GLY A 270 -0.59 -8.91 11.72
N ALA A 271 -1.32 -8.31 10.77
CA ALA A 271 -0.76 -7.54 9.67
C ALA A 271 0.19 -6.45 10.15
N ILE A 272 -0.29 -5.58 11.04
CA ILE A 272 0.50 -4.44 11.58
C ILE A 272 1.79 -4.93 12.27
N ILE A 273 1.67 -5.94 13.12
CA ILE A 273 2.83 -6.50 13.82
C ILE A 273 3.81 -7.13 12.83
N GLY A 274 3.29 -7.85 11.84
CA GLY A 274 4.08 -8.53 10.81
C GLY A 274 4.89 -7.56 9.96
N GLY A 275 4.26 -6.49 9.44
CA GLY A 275 4.92 -5.49 8.62
C GLY A 275 6.10 -4.83 9.32
N VAL A 276 5.92 -4.42 10.57
CA VAL A 276 6.99 -3.84 11.39
C VAL A 276 8.09 -4.87 11.70
N THR A 277 7.69 -6.11 12.05
CA THR A 277 8.64 -7.18 12.41
C THR A 277 9.54 -7.55 11.24
N PHE A 278 8.97 -7.84 10.07
CA PHE A 278 9.76 -8.20 8.88
C PHE A 278 10.48 -6.99 8.29
N GLY A 279 9.90 -5.80 8.41
CA GLY A 279 10.61 -4.55 8.10
C GLY A 279 11.92 -4.44 8.89
N TYR A 280 11.84 -4.62 10.22
CA TYR A 280 13.02 -4.62 11.09
C TYR A 280 13.99 -5.79 10.78
N LEU A 281 13.46 -6.98 10.55
CA LEU A 281 14.26 -8.15 10.19
C LEU A 281 15.04 -7.89 8.89
N SER A 282 14.40 -7.22 7.92
CA SER A 282 15.01 -6.91 6.63
C SER A 282 16.20 -5.96 6.71
N ASP A 283 16.29 -5.15 7.75
CA ASP A 283 17.47 -4.32 8.03
C ASP A 283 18.69 -5.15 8.49
N ARG A 284 18.48 -6.41 8.90
CA ARG A 284 19.55 -7.31 9.38
C ARG A 284 19.96 -8.37 8.38
N ILE A 285 18.97 -9.04 7.75
CA ILE A 285 19.23 -10.19 6.88
C ILE A 285 19.12 -9.88 5.38
N GLY A 286 18.71 -8.65 5.05
CA GLY A 286 18.48 -8.19 3.66
C GLY A 286 17.02 -8.25 3.25
N ARG A 287 16.68 -7.49 2.20
CA ARG A 287 15.30 -7.30 1.73
C ARG A 287 14.71 -8.58 1.13
N ARG A 288 15.42 -9.13 0.16
CA ARG A 288 14.99 -10.35 -0.55
C ARG A 288 14.76 -11.52 0.40
N ARG A 289 15.73 -11.78 1.29
CA ARG A 289 15.63 -12.91 2.23
C ARG A 289 14.42 -12.75 3.13
N SER A 290 14.15 -11.54 3.64
CA SER A 290 12.99 -11.28 4.50
C SER A 290 11.68 -11.52 3.77
N ILE A 291 11.53 -11.04 2.52
CA ILE A 291 10.34 -11.27 1.71
C ILE A 291 10.13 -12.76 1.47
N VAL A 292 11.18 -13.49 1.04
CA VAL A 292 11.09 -14.93 0.74
C VAL A 292 10.75 -15.73 2.00
N ILE A 293 11.38 -15.44 3.14
CA ILE A 293 11.07 -16.11 4.42
C ILE A 293 9.61 -15.88 4.79
N ALA A 294 9.11 -14.65 4.71
CA ALA A 294 7.71 -14.35 5.02
C ALA A 294 6.75 -15.14 4.11
N LEU A 295 7.01 -15.18 2.79
CA LEU A 295 6.17 -15.90 1.83
C LEU A 295 6.22 -17.43 2.04
N VAL A 296 7.39 -17.98 2.32
CA VAL A 296 7.53 -19.43 2.63
C VAL A 296 6.80 -19.78 3.93
N LEU A 297 6.92 -18.95 4.98
CA LEU A 297 6.19 -19.16 6.21
C LEU A 297 4.68 -19.01 6.01
N ALA A 298 4.24 -18.10 5.12
CA ALA A 298 2.82 -17.97 4.75
C ALA A 298 2.29 -19.26 4.08
N ILE A 299 3.07 -19.89 3.19
CA ILE A 299 2.71 -21.20 2.60
C ILE A 299 2.51 -22.25 3.69
N LEU A 300 3.38 -22.29 4.70
CA LEU A 300 3.28 -23.25 5.81
C LEU A 300 2.06 -22.97 6.70
N MET A 301 1.49 -21.76 6.68
CA MET A 301 0.29 -21.41 7.43
C MET A 301 -1.02 -21.77 6.69
N ILE A 302 -0.98 -22.09 5.41
CA ILE A 302 -2.17 -22.41 4.62
C ILE A 302 -3.03 -23.52 5.25
N PRO A 303 -2.49 -24.64 5.75
CA PRO A 303 -3.31 -25.66 6.40
C PRO A 303 -4.10 -25.12 7.61
N LEU A 304 -3.48 -24.29 8.42
CA LEU A 304 -4.11 -23.70 9.59
C LEU A 304 -5.12 -22.61 9.23
N TRP A 305 -4.84 -21.85 8.17
CA TRP A 305 -5.66 -20.73 7.72
C TRP A 305 -6.92 -21.17 6.96
N ALA A 306 -6.82 -22.18 6.08
CA ALA A 306 -7.92 -22.59 5.20
C ALA A 306 -8.61 -23.90 5.63
N PHE A 307 -7.89 -24.81 6.32
CA PHE A 307 -8.36 -26.16 6.64
C PHE A 307 -8.38 -26.47 8.14
N SER A 308 -8.36 -25.44 8.99
CA SER A 308 -8.41 -25.69 10.44
C SER A 308 -9.70 -26.40 10.84
N PRO A 309 -9.63 -27.44 11.69
CA PRO A 309 -10.83 -28.12 12.20
C PRO A 309 -11.48 -27.38 13.39
N SER A 310 -10.86 -26.32 13.89
CA SER A 310 -11.33 -25.61 15.09
C SER A 310 -11.33 -24.09 14.90
N LEU A 311 -12.23 -23.41 15.62
CA LEU A 311 -12.29 -21.95 15.62
C LEU A 311 -10.96 -21.34 16.09
N THR A 312 -10.36 -21.88 17.13
CA THR A 312 -9.07 -21.39 17.65
C THR A 312 -7.97 -21.48 16.60
N GLY A 313 -7.87 -22.62 15.90
CA GLY A 313 -6.90 -22.80 14.83
C GLY A 313 -7.15 -21.84 13.66
N LEU A 314 -8.42 -21.62 13.30
CA LEU A 314 -8.80 -20.67 12.26
C LEU A 314 -8.38 -19.23 12.61
N VAL A 315 -8.62 -18.81 13.84
CA VAL A 315 -8.24 -17.46 14.35
C VAL A 315 -6.72 -17.29 14.34
N ILE A 316 -5.98 -18.29 14.83
CA ILE A 316 -4.51 -18.29 14.81
C ILE A 316 -4.00 -18.29 13.36
N GLY A 317 -4.60 -19.11 12.50
CA GLY A 317 -4.24 -19.20 11.08
C GLY A 317 -4.47 -17.88 10.35
N ALA A 318 -5.61 -17.21 10.59
CA ALA A 318 -5.91 -15.91 10.00
C ALA A 318 -4.92 -14.83 10.46
N PHE A 319 -4.63 -14.79 11.76
CA PHE A 319 -3.63 -13.87 12.33
C PHE A 319 -2.24 -14.12 11.73
N ALA A 320 -1.77 -15.37 11.76
CA ALA A 320 -0.46 -15.75 11.27
C ALA A 320 -0.32 -15.52 9.75
N MET A 321 -1.36 -15.81 8.97
CA MET A 321 -1.36 -15.53 7.53
C MET A 321 -1.15 -14.05 7.26
N GLN A 322 -1.92 -13.17 7.88
CA GLN A 322 -1.78 -11.73 7.67
C GLN A 322 -0.47 -11.17 8.25
N PHE A 323 0.03 -11.73 9.35
CA PHE A 323 1.34 -11.41 9.88
C PHE A 323 2.45 -11.69 8.86
N MET A 324 2.40 -12.80 8.12
CA MET A 324 3.40 -13.16 7.11
C MET A 324 3.20 -12.36 5.81
N VAL A 325 1.96 -12.22 5.34
CA VAL A 325 1.62 -11.48 4.11
C VAL A 325 2.02 -10.01 4.23
N GLN A 326 1.57 -9.34 5.28
CA GLN A 326 1.94 -7.94 5.51
C GLN A 326 3.39 -7.81 5.99
N GLY A 327 3.95 -8.85 6.59
CA GLY A 327 5.38 -8.96 6.84
C GLY A 327 6.21 -8.80 5.56
N ALA A 328 5.86 -9.53 4.50
CA ALA A 328 6.50 -9.36 3.20
C ALA A 328 6.28 -7.96 2.62
N TRP A 329 5.05 -7.42 2.71
CA TRP A 329 4.71 -6.08 2.26
C TRP A 329 5.46 -4.98 2.99
N GLY A 330 5.68 -5.11 4.30
CA GLY A 330 6.44 -4.14 5.09
C GLY A 330 7.86 -3.90 4.61
N VAL A 331 8.44 -4.85 3.86
CA VAL A 331 9.77 -4.71 3.27
C VAL A 331 9.75 -4.01 1.90
N ILE A 332 8.62 -4.04 1.20
CA ILE A 332 8.50 -3.60 -0.20
C ILE A 332 8.88 -2.14 -0.42
N PRO A 333 8.36 -1.14 0.33
CA PRO A 333 8.73 0.26 0.10
C PRO A 333 10.24 0.49 0.11
N ALA A 334 10.97 -0.08 1.07
CA ALA A 334 12.42 -0.01 1.12
C ALA A 334 13.08 -0.73 -0.06
N HIS A 335 12.65 -1.97 -0.35
CA HIS A 335 13.26 -2.80 -1.38
C HIS A 335 13.17 -2.16 -2.77
N ILE A 336 11.98 -1.75 -3.19
CA ILE A 336 11.80 -1.20 -4.55
C ILE A 336 12.42 0.20 -4.70
N THR A 337 12.46 0.99 -3.61
CA THR A 337 13.11 2.30 -3.61
C THR A 337 14.63 2.16 -3.68
N GLU A 338 15.22 1.20 -2.94
CA GLU A 338 16.65 0.90 -2.98
C GLU A 338 17.10 0.30 -4.33
N LEU A 339 16.23 -0.38 -5.05
CA LEU A 339 16.49 -0.88 -6.41
C LEU A 339 16.41 0.23 -7.47
N SER A 340 15.63 1.28 -7.22
CA SER A 340 15.34 2.30 -8.22
C SER A 340 16.48 3.32 -8.33
N PRO A 341 16.93 3.64 -9.57
CA PRO A 341 17.94 4.68 -9.81
C PRO A 341 17.43 6.05 -9.34
N ASP A 342 18.36 6.90 -8.85
CA ASP A 342 18.05 8.25 -8.38
C ASP A 342 17.31 9.09 -9.42
N SER A 343 17.58 8.81 -10.70
CA SER A 343 17.00 9.55 -11.82
C SER A 343 15.49 9.35 -11.99
N VAL A 344 14.93 8.23 -11.55
CA VAL A 344 13.54 7.83 -11.78
C VAL A 344 12.88 7.25 -10.53
N ARG A 345 13.45 7.52 -9.35
CA ARG A 345 12.98 6.94 -8.07
C ARG A 345 11.61 7.47 -7.64
N GLY A 346 11.24 8.68 -8.03
CA GLY A 346 9.90 9.21 -7.76
C GLY A 346 8.82 8.53 -8.62
N PHE A 347 9.18 8.12 -9.83
CA PHE A 347 8.26 7.51 -10.80
C PHE A 347 8.22 5.99 -10.71
N LEU A 348 9.38 5.34 -10.76
CA LEU A 348 9.49 3.90 -11.05
C LEU A 348 8.80 3.01 -10.01
N PRO A 349 8.99 3.20 -8.68
CA PRO A 349 8.36 2.37 -7.68
C PRO A 349 6.83 2.48 -7.70
N GLY A 350 6.31 3.70 -7.71
CA GLY A 350 4.87 3.98 -7.68
C GLY A 350 4.17 3.46 -8.94
N PHE A 351 4.72 3.73 -10.12
CA PHE A 351 4.12 3.29 -11.38
C PHE A 351 4.15 1.76 -11.53
N ALA A 352 5.27 1.11 -11.18
CA ALA A 352 5.36 -0.35 -11.17
C ALA A 352 4.36 -0.99 -10.19
N TYR A 353 4.16 -0.38 -9.02
CA TYR A 353 3.16 -0.83 -8.05
C TYR A 353 1.75 -0.79 -8.66
N GLN A 354 1.34 0.33 -9.24
CA GLN A 354 -0.01 0.46 -9.77
C GLN A 354 -0.25 -0.42 -11.01
N CYS A 355 0.76 -0.65 -11.84
CA CYS A 355 0.69 -1.66 -12.89
C CYS A 355 0.50 -3.08 -12.30
N GLY A 356 1.18 -3.37 -11.19
CA GLY A 356 1.01 -4.63 -10.45
C GLY A 356 -0.41 -4.80 -9.88
N VAL A 357 -1.00 -3.75 -9.30
CA VAL A 357 -2.40 -3.73 -8.83
C VAL A 357 -3.35 -4.07 -9.97
N LEU A 358 -3.17 -3.42 -11.13
CA LEU A 358 -4.02 -3.65 -12.30
C LEU A 358 -3.96 -5.11 -12.77
N ILE A 359 -2.76 -5.71 -12.82
CA ILE A 359 -2.57 -7.12 -13.18
C ILE A 359 -3.25 -8.04 -12.17
N ALA A 360 -3.12 -7.76 -10.87
CA ALA A 360 -3.66 -8.59 -9.81
C ALA A 360 -5.18 -8.41 -9.59
N SER A 361 -5.82 -7.43 -10.20
CA SER A 361 -7.24 -7.11 -10.01
C SER A 361 -8.19 -8.28 -10.35
N SER A 362 -7.71 -9.28 -11.09
CA SER A 362 -8.48 -10.46 -11.48
C SER A 362 -8.51 -11.58 -10.43
N VAL A 363 -7.75 -11.49 -9.33
CA VAL A 363 -7.56 -12.62 -8.41
C VAL A 363 -8.85 -13.09 -7.76
N ALA A 364 -9.67 -12.18 -7.25
CA ALA A 364 -10.95 -12.53 -6.62
C ALA A 364 -11.91 -13.24 -7.59
N TYR A 365 -11.92 -12.83 -8.86
CA TYR A 365 -12.68 -13.49 -9.91
C TYR A 365 -12.17 -14.91 -10.18
N LEU A 366 -10.86 -15.10 -10.25
CA LEU A 366 -10.25 -16.43 -10.43
C LEU A 366 -10.59 -17.35 -9.25
N GLU A 367 -10.45 -16.87 -8.02
CA GLU A 367 -10.82 -17.63 -6.82
C GLU A 367 -12.29 -18.03 -6.82
N ALA A 368 -13.19 -17.13 -7.20
CA ALA A 368 -14.61 -17.43 -7.28
C ALA A 368 -14.94 -18.52 -8.32
N ILE A 369 -14.30 -18.49 -9.50
CA ILE A 369 -14.45 -19.54 -10.53
C ILE A 369 -13.97 -20.90 -10.01
N PHE A 370 -12.80 -20.94 -9.36
CA PHE A 370 -12.28 -22.20 -8.79
C PHE A 370 -13.16 -22.70 -7.65
N ALA A 371 -13.64 -21.80 -6.77
CA ALA A 371 -14.53 -22.14 -5.68
C ALA A 371 -15.87 -22.76 -6.14
N ALA A 372 -16.38 -22.35 -7.31
CA ALA A 372 -17.58 -22.94 -7.90
C ALA A 372 -17.42 -24.42 -8.30
N ARG A 373 -16.19 -24.88 -8.49
CA ARG A 373 -15.86 -26.27 -8.86
C ARG A 373 -15.32 -27.10 -7.69
N THR A 374 -14.94 -26.47 -6.59
CA THR A 374 -14.30 -27.11 -5.43
C THR A 374 -14.97 -26.60 -4.14
N SER A 375 -14.19 -26.00 -3.24
CA SER A 375 -14.66 -25.24 -2.08
C SER A 375 -13.89 -23.93 -1.99
N TYR A 376 -14.39 -22.98 -1.20
CA TYR A 376 -13.65 -21.73 -0.96
C TYR A 376 -12.28 -22.00 -0.32
N ALA A 377 -12.21 -22.91 0.66
CA ALA A 377 -10.97 -23.32 1.30
C ALA A 377 -9.94 -23.86 0.29
N GLN A 378 -10.37 -24.78 -0.59
CA GLN A 378 -9.48 -25.36 -1.61
C GLN A 378 -9.06 -24.34 -2.66
N SER A 379 -9.98 -23.53 -3.15
CA SER A 379 -9.71 -22.46 -4.13
C SER A 379 -8.65 -21.50 -3.59
N MET A 380 -8.88 -20.95 -2.40
CA MET A 380 -7.98 -20.03 -1.74
C MET A 380 -6.60 -20.67 -1.46
N ALA A 381 -6.55 -21.93 -1.03
CA ALA A 381 -5.29 -22.63 -0.79
C ALA A 381 -4.47 -22.83 -2.06
N ILE A 382 -5.11 -23.24 -3.17
CA ILE A 382 -4.44 -23.43 -4.47
C ILE A 382 -3.88 -22.09 -4.98
N VAL A 383 -4.70 -21.06 -4.95
CA VAL A 383 -4.27 -19.70 -5.36
C VAL A 383 -3.11 -19.23 -4.46
N ALA A 384 -3.25 -19.34 -3.13
CA ALA A 384 -2.21 -18.92 -2.19
C ALA A 384 -0.88 -19.65 -2.42
N VAL A 385 -0.86 -21.00 -2.54
CA VAL A 385 0.37 -21.73 -2.83
C VAL A 385 1.00 -21.26 -4.13
N THR A 386 0.20 -21.08 -5.18
CA THR A 386 0.69 -20.68 -6.49
C THR A 386 1.30 -19.29 -6.46
N VAL A 387 0.56 -18.31 -5.91
CA VAL A 387 1.01 -16.90 -5.93
C VAL A 387 2.15 -16.65 -4.95
N PHE A 388 2.16 -17.30 -3.77
CA PHE A 388 3.26 -17.16 -2.82
C PHE A 388 4.55 -17.75 -3.37
N SER A 389 4.46 -18.93 -4.01
CA SER A 389 5.61 -19.56 -4.67
C SER A 389 6.15 -18.69 -5.81
N ALA A 390 5.27 -18.19 -6.67
CA ALA A 390 5.66 -17.30 -7.77
C ALA A 390 6.30 -16.00 -7.24
N ALA A 391 5.68 -15.34 -6.27
CA ALA A 391 6.21 -14.11 -5.67
C ALA A 391 7.56 -14.35 -4.97
N ALA A 392 7.71 -15.47 -4.26
CA ALA A 392 8.98 -15.85 -3.63
C ALA A 392 10.09 -16.08 -4.66
N ILE A 393 9.78 -16.76 -5.77
CA ILE A 393 10.74 -16.99 -6.88
C ILE A 393 11.13 -15.65 -7.51
N ILE A 394 10.16 -14.76 -7.80
CA ILE A 394 10.44 -13.43 -8.38
C ILE A 394 11.31 -12.61 -7.41
N ALA A 395 10.98 -12.58 -6.13
CA ALA A 395 11.78 -11.88 -5.13
C ALA A 395 13.19 -12.48 -5.01
N TRP A 396 13.32 -13.81 -5.03
CA TRP A 396 14.60 -14.51 -4.97
C TRP A 396 15.47 -14.25 -6.21
N ALA A 397 14.89 -14.21 -7.39
CA ALA A 397 15.58 -13.94 -8.66
C ALA A 397 16.06 -12.49 -8.79
N GLY A 398 15.50 -11.57 -8.01
CA GLY A 398 15.85 -10.14 -8.04
C GLY A 398 17.25 -9.86 -7.47
N ARG A 399 17.66 -8.58 -7.56
CA ARG A 399 18.93 -8.13 -6.98
C ARG A 399 18.72 -7.72 -5.51
N GLU A 400 19.70 -8.04 -4.66
CA GLU A 400 19.76 -7.46 -3.31
C GLU A 400 20.47 -6.11 -3.36
N ARG A 401 19.85 -5.08 -2.83
CA ARG A 401 20.41 -3.74 -2.69
C ARG A 401 20.09 -3.18 -1.31
N HIS A 402 20.54 -3.88 -0.28
CA HIS A 402 20.34 -3.50 1.10
C HIS A 402 21.30 -2.40 1.53
N ALA A 403 20.79 -1.42 2.27
CA ALA A 403 21.56 -0.31 2.88
C ALA A 403 22.36 0.55 1.88
N VAL A 404 21.85 0.74 0.67
CA VAL A 404 22.49 1.58 -0.38
C VAL A 404 22.48 3.04 0.02
N GLU A 405 23.55 3.78 -0.31
CA GLU A 405 23.54 5.24 -0.31
C GLU A 405 22.76 5.77 -1.49
N PHE A 406 21.89 6.74 -1.21
CA PHE A 406 21.20 7.51 -2.23
C PHE A 406 21.96 8.80 -2.51
N GLY A 407 22.11 9.18 -3.78
CA GLY A 407 22.78 10.39 -4.22
C GLY A 407 24.01 10.17 -5.03
#